data_283a8512878d11519b5b386958559b61
#
_entry.id   283a8512878d11519b5b386958559b61
#
_cell.length_a   1.000
_cell.length_b   1.000
_cell.length_c   1.000
_cell.angle_alpha   90.00
_cell.angle_beta   90.00
_cell.angle_gamma   90.00
#
_symmetry.space_group_name_H-M   'P 1'
#
loop_
_entity.id
_entity.type
_entity.pdbx_description
1 polymer ?
#
loop_
_entity_poly.entity_id
_entity_poly.type
_entity_poly.pdbx_seq_one_letter_code
_entity_poly.pdbx_strand_id
1 'polypeptide(L)'
;MTITIHASFLPHTDAEASLAFFRDVLGFEVRLDVGYGDMRWITVGPPGQPDTSIVLTPPAADPSISDAERAVIVDMIAKGTYASLLLATDDLDATFEKIEASNADIVQEPMEQQWGTRDCAVRDPAGNMVRIQQAG
;
A
#
# COMPACT_ATOMS: atom_id res chain seq x y z
N MET A 1 -10.50 -9.25 -28.13
CA MET A 1 -10.38 -8.23 -27.06
C MET A 1 -9.60 -8.83 -25.90
N THR A 2 -8.73 -8.05 -25.28
CA THR A 2 -7.91 -8.49 -24.14
C THR A 2 -8.23 -7.61 -22.92
N ILE A 3 -8.38 -8.21 -21.76
CA ILE A 3 -8.63 -7.48 -20.51
C ILE A 3 -7.39 -7.60 -19.63
N THR A 4 -6.94 -6.48 -19.08
CA THR A 4 -5.78 -6.44 -18.18
C THR A 4 -6.17 -5.72 -16.89
N ILE A 5 -5.36 -5.88 -15.85
CA ILE A 5 -5.52 -5.12 -14.63
C ILE A 5 -4.79 -3.79 -14.81
N HIS A 6 -5.53 -2.69 -14.83
CA HIS A 6 -4.95 -1.36 -14.97
C HIS A 6 -4.52 -0.80 -13.63
N ALA A 7 -5.41 -0.84 -12.63
CA ALA A 7 -5.11 -0.32 -11.31
C ALA A 7 -6.03 -0.95 -10.26
N SER A 8 -5.57 -0.92 -9.03
CA SER A 8 -6.35 -1.23 -7.84
C SER A 8 -6.28 -0.03 -6.89
N PHE A 9 -7.14 0.01 -5.88
CA PHE A 9 -7.25 1.16 -5.00
C PHE A 9 -6.85 0.80 -3.58
N LEU A 10 -6.16 1.72 -2.91
CA LEU A 10 -5.72 1.57 -1.53
C LEU A 10 -5.96 2.90 -0.81
N PRO A 11 -6.68 2.92 0.32
CA PRO A 11 -6.96 4.18 0.99
C PRO A 11 -5.73 4.74 1.70
N HIS A 12 -5.60 6.05 1.67
CA HIS A 12 -4.69 6.78 2.55
C HIS A 12 -5.52 7.55 3.59
N THR A 13 -4.90 7.92 4.69
CA THR A 13 -5.47 8.80 5.70
C THR A 13 -4.63 10.05 5.89
N ASP A 14 -3.42 10.04 5.35
CA ASP A 14 -2.49 11.16 5.25
C ASP A 14 -1.76 11.00 3.93
N ALA A 15 -2.15 11.79 2.93
CA ALA A 15 -1.64 11.63 1.56
C ALA A 15 -0.12 11.74 1.49
N GLU A 16 0.48 12.71 2.19
CA GLU A 16 1.94 12.89 2.15
C GLU A 16 2.68 11.74 2.82
N ALA A 17 2.18 11.24 3.95
CA ALA A 17 2.80 10.12 4.65
C ALA A 17 2.76 8.85 3.80
N SER A 18 1.62 8.55 3.17
CA SER A 18 1.48 7.39 2.29
C SER A 18 2.36 7.53 1.06
N LEU A 19 2.43 8.72 0.47
CA LEU A 19 3.30 8.98 -0.66
C LEU A 19 4.76 8.75 -0.30
N ALA A 20 5.21 9.25 0.85
CA ALA A 20 6.57 9.04 1.33
C ALA A 20 6.89 7.55 1.49
N PHE A 21 5.94 6.77 2.01
CA PHE A 21 6.14 5.33 2.16
C PHE A 21 6.29 4.63 0.81
N PHE A 22 5.36 4.83 -0.10
CA PHE A 22 5.39 4.13 -1.38
C PHE A 22 6.50 4.65 -2.31
N ARG A 23 6.68 5.96 -2.40
CA ARG A 23 7.70 6.56 -3.27
C ARG A 23 9.11 6.45 -2.69
N ASP A 24 9.30 6.90 -1.44
CA ASP A 24 10.65 7.08 -0.89
C ASP A 24 11.18 5.79 -0.25
N VAL A 25 10.34 5.00 0.39
CA VAL A 25 10.76 3.75 1.03
C VAL A 25 10.70 2.58 0.05
N LEU A 26 9.58 2.37 -0.63
CA LEU A 26 9.42 1.24 -1.55
C LEU A 26 9.96 1.52 -2.96
N GLY A 27 10.23 2.77 -3.31
CA GLY A 27 10.79 3.12 -4.61
C GLY A 27 9.78 3.14 -5.75
N PHE A 28 8.49 3.27 -5.44
CA PHE A 28 7.46 3.41 -6.47
C PHE A 28 7.56 4.77 -7.15
N GLU A 29 7.21 4.82 -8.42
CA GLU A 29 7.10 6.07 -9.14
C GLU A 29 5.69 6.64 -9.06
N VAL A 30 5.58 7.97 -9.02
CA VAL A 30 4.29 8.67 -9.10
C VAL A 30 3.94 8.86 -10.56
N ARG A 31 2.75 8.41 -10.96
CA ARG A 31 2.30 8.48 -12.36
C ARG A 31 1.22 9.53 -12.58
N LEU A 32 0.46 9.83 -11.52
CA LEU A 32 -0.58 10.85 -11.56
C LEU A 32 -0.85 11.29 -10.12
N ASP A 33 -1.10 12.57 -9.90
CA ASP A 33 -1.40 13.13 -8.59
C ASP A 33 -2.41 14.25 -8.81
N VAL A 34 -3.67 14.00 -8.45
CA VAL A 34 -4.76 14.96 -8.65
C VAL A 34 -5.46 15.25 -7.33
N GLY A 35 -5.94 16.50 -7.18
CA GLY A 35 -6.55 16.97 -5.95
C GLY A 35 -5.56 17.76 -5.10
N TYR A 36 -5.95 18.01 -3.85
CA TYR A 36 -5.11 18.76 -2.92
C TYR A 36 -5.44 18.36 -1.48
N GLY A 37 -4.51 18.62 -0.57
CA GLY A 37 -4.67 18.24 0.85
C GLY A 37 -4.84 16.73 0.98
N ASP A 38 -5.83 16.31 1.75
CA ASP A 38 -6.15 14.88 1.92
C ASP A 38 -7.17 14.39 0.89
N MET A 39 -7.70 15.27 0.04
CA MET A 39 -8.55 14.90 -1.10
C MET A 39 -7.70 14.74 -2.36
N ARG A 40 -6.76 13.82 -2.30
CA ARG A 40 -5.84 13.52 -3.40
C ARG A 40 -5.98 12.07 -3.83
N TRP A 41 -5.95 11.87 -5.14
CA TRP A 41 -5.86 10.56 -5.78
C TRP A 41 -4.47 10.47 -6.38
N ILE A 42 -3.62 9.59 -5.84
CA ILE A 42 -2.21 9.51 -6.23
C ILE A 42 -1.96 8.12 -6.83
N THR A 43 -1.66 8.10 -8.12
CA THR A 43 -1.36 6.84 -8.83
C THR A 43 0.14 6.58 -8.72
N VAL A 44 0.48 5.42 -8.16
CA VAL A 44 1.86 4.99 -7.97
C VAL A 44 2.05 3.57 -8.47
N GLY A 45 3.28 3.19 -8.73
CA GLY A 45 3.59 1.80 -9.09
C GLY A 45 5.07 1.55 -9.19
N PRO A 46 5.49 0.27 -9.17
CA PRO A 46 6.89 -0.08 -9.34
C PRO A 46 7.37 0.31 -10.74
N PRO A 47 8.57 0.90 -10.88
CA PRO A 47 9.10 1.26 -12.20
C PRO A 47 9.17 0.08 -13.18
N GLY A 48 9.42 -1.12 -12.67
CA GLY A 48 9.48 -2.33 -13.49
C GLY A 48 8.12 -2.89 -13.92
N GLN A 49 7.02 -2.26 -13.51
CA GLN A 49 5.66 -2.72 -13.79
C GLN A 49 4.82 -1.54 -14.29
N PRO A 50 5.14 -0.99 -15.49
CA PRO A 50 4.57 0.29 -15.93
C PRO A 50 3.07 0.25 -16.25
N ASP A 51 2.51 -0.92 -16.51
CA ASP A 51 1.13 -1.06 -16.98
C ASP A 51 0.13 -1.36 -15.86
N THR A 52 0.60 -1.53 -14.63
CA THR A 52 -0.25 -1.80 -13.48
C THR A 52 0.07 -0.83 -12.35
N SER A 53 -0.96 -0.25 -11.76
CA SER A 53 -0.80 0.81 -10.77
C SER A 53 -1.65 0.56 -9.54
N ILE A 54 -1.31 1.27 -8.47
CA ILE A 54 -2.12 1.42 -7.28
C ILE A 54 -2.51 2.88 -7.19
N VAL A 55 -3.79 3.15 -6.97
CA VAL A 55 -4.28 4.50 -6.74
C VAL A 55 -4.53 4.67 -5.25
N LEU A 56 -3.74 5.55 -4.62
CA LEU A 56 -3.96 5.93 -3.23
C LEU A 56 -5.12 6.92 -3.19
N THR A 57 -6.19 6.58 -2.48
CA THR A 57 -7.44 7.35 -2.48
C THR A 57 -7.79 7.85 -1.09
N PRO A 58 -8.57 8.96 -1.00
CA PRO A 58 -9.14 9.34 0.28
C PRO A 58 -10.04 8.22 0.83
N PRO A 59 -10.10 8.03 2.14
CA PRO A 59 -10.92 6.96 2.71
C PRO A 59 -12.41 7.27 2.53
N ALA A 60 -13.16 6.28 2.07
CA ALA A 60 -14.62 6.39 1.91
C ALA A 60 -15.05 7.66 1.15
N ALA A 61 -14.41 7.91 0.01
CA ALA A 61 -14.61 9.13 -0.76
C ALA A 61 -15.95 9.19 -1.50
N ASP A 62 -16.67 8.08 -1.61
CA ASP A 62 -17.97 8.03 -2.28
C ASP A 62 -19.00 8.87 -1.50
N PRO A 63 -19.67 9.85 -2.15
CA PRO A 63 -20.66 10.70 -1.47
C PRO A 63 -21.87 9.94 -0.91
N SER A 64 -22.14 8.72 -1.41
CA SER A 64 -23.24 7.89 -0.90
C SER A 64 -22.95 7.25 0.46
N ILE A 65 -21.70 7.30 0.92
CA ILE A 65 -21.31 6.73 2.21
C ILE A 65 -21.68 7.72 3.32
N SER A 66 -22.41 7.23 4.34
CA SER A 66 -22.79 8.06 5.50
C SER A 66 -21.60 8.35 6.39
N ASP A 67 -21.71 9.38 7.23
CA ASP A 67 -20.65 9.71 8.19
C ASP A 67 -20.37 8.57 9.17
N ALA A 68 -21.43 7.85 9.59
CA ALA A 68 -21.29 6.70 10.47
C ALA A 68 -20.53 5.56 9.79
N GLU A 69 -20.83 5.27 8.54
CA GLU A 69 -20.12 4.27 7.76
C GLU A 69 -18.67 4.67 7.52
N ARG A 70 -18.43 5.95 7.23
CA ARG A 70 -17.06 6.47 7.02
C ARG A 70 -16.21 6.28 8.27
N ALA A 71 -16.77 6.55 9.45
CA ALA A 71 -16.06 6.35 10.71
C ALA A 71 -15.67 4.88 10.93
N VAL A 72 -16.55 3.95 10.59
CA VAL A 72 -16.26 2.52 10.67
C VAL A 72 -15.15 2.14 9.69
N ILE A 73 -15.23 2.61 8.45
CA ILE A 73 -14.21 2.33 7.43
C ILE A 73 -12.84 2.84 7.86
N VAL A 74 -12.77 4.08 8.34
CA VAL A 74 -11.50 4.68 8.80
C VAL A 74 -10.91 3.87 9.96
N ASP A 75 -11.74 3.41 10.89
CA ASP A 75 -11.30 2.56 12.00
C ASP A 75 -10.75 1.22 11.50
N MET A 76 -11.41 0.60 10.54
CA MET A 76 -10.96 -0.66 9.95
C MET A 76 -9.66 -0.50 9.15
N ILE A 77 -9.49 0.62 8.47
CA ILE A 77 -8.22 0.93 7.78
C ILE A 77 -7.09 0.99 8.81
N ALA A 78 -7.29 1.74 9.88
CA ALA A 78 -6.27 1.89 10.93
C ALA A 78 -5.89 0.57 11.59
N LYS A 79 -6.82 -0.38 11.68
CA LYS A 79 -6.58 -1.72 12.22
C LYS A 79 -5.92 -2.68 11.23
N GLY A 80 -5.82 -2.31 9.97
CA GLY A 80 -5.27 -3.17 8.93
C GLY A 80 -6.21 -4.27 8.45
N THR A 81 -7.52 -4.09 8.64
CA THR A 81 -8.53 -5.10 8.28
C THR A 81 -9.39 -4.69 7.09
N TYR A 82 -9.19 -3.49 6.55
CA TYR A 82 -10.01 -2.98 5.44
C TYR A 82 -9.43 -3.36 4.09
N ALA A 83 -8.13 -3.12 3.89
CA ALA A 83 -7.47 -3.38 2.61
C ALA A 83 -6.07 -3.92 2.85
N SER A 84 -5.57 -4.66 1.89
CA SER A 84 -4.23 -5.24 1.94
C SER A 84 -3.59 -5.23 0.56
N LEU A 85 -2.27 -5.37 0.55
CA LEU A 85 -1.47 -5.38 -0.65
C LEU A 85 -0.46 -6.51 -0.52
N LEU A 86 -0.28 -7.28 -1.59
CA LEU A 86 0.76 -8.31 -1.67
C LEU A 86 1.75 -7.91 -2.74
N LEU A 87 2.99 -7.70 -2.33
CA LEU A 87 4.08 -7.33 -3.21
C LEU A 87 5.09 -8.47 -3.29
N ALA A 88 5.92 -8.46 -4.32
CA ALA A 88 7.04 -9.39 -4.45
C ALA A 88 8.32 -8.60 -4.72
N THR A 89 9.43 -9.11 -4.19
CA THR A 89 10.75 -8.53 -4.40
C THR A 89 11.75 -9.64 -4.67
N ASP A 90 12.79 -9.34 -5.42
CA ASP A 90 13.90 -10.29 -5.65
C ASP A 90 14.91 -10.30 -4.49
N ASP A 91 14.81 -9.33 -3.55
CA ASP A 91 15.68 -9.24 -2.38
C ASP A 91 14.88 -8.81 -1.16
N LEU A 92 14.27 -9.79 -0.49
CA LEU A 92 13.41 -9.53 0.66
C LEU A 92 14.18 -8.91 1.83
N ASP A 93 15.40 -9.39 2.10
CA ASP A 93 16.18 -8.90 3.24
C ASP A 93 16.56 -7.44 3.07
N ALA A 94 17.04 -7.04 1.89
CA ALA A 94 17.38 -5.64 1.61
C ALA A 94 16.15 -4.74 1.65
N THR A 95 15.03 -5.21 1.11
CA THR A 95 13.75 -4.49 1.14
C THR A 95 13.30 -4.28 2.58
N PHE A 96 13.36 -5.32 3.41
CA PHE A 96 12.95 -5.23 4.80
C PHE A 96 13.84 -4.28 5.60
N GLU A 97 15.16 -4.32 5.40
CA GLU A 97 16.08 -3.39 6.06
C GLU A 97 15.71 -1.93 5.77
N LYS A 98 15.38 -1.62 4.54
CA LYS A 98 14.98 -0.27 4.15
C LYS A 98 13.68 0.16 4.82
N ILE A 99 12.71 -0.75 4.89
CA ILE A 99 11.43 -0.49 5.55
C ILE A 99 11.63 -0.28 7.05
N GLU A 100 12.42 -1.13 7.69
CA GLU A 100 12.71 -1.04 9.12
C GLU A 100 13.41 0.29 9.45
N ALA A 101 14.35 0.71 8.61
CA ALA A 101 15.07 1.96 8.79
C ALA A 101 14.17 3.20 8.68
N SER A 102 13.01 3.08 8.02
CA SER A 102 12.04 4.16 7.89
C SER A 102 11.10 4.30 9.09
N ASN A 103 11.26 3.45 10.12
CA ASN A 103 10.39 3.38 11.30
C ASN A 103 8.95 2.97 10.98
N ALA A 104 8.75 2.20 9.91
CA ALA A 104 7.45 1.65 9.58
C ALA A 104 6.99 0.65 10.66
N ASP A 105 5.69 0.47 10.77
CA ASP A 105 5.09 -0.48 11.71
C ASP A 105 5.28 -1.91 11.21
N ILE A 106 6.18 -2.67 11.87
CA ILE A 106 6.51 -4.04 11.49
C ILE A 106 5.52 -4.99 12.17
N VAL A 107 4.82 -5.77 11.36
CA VAL A 107 3.89 -6.80 11.86
C VAL A 107 4.58 -8.16 11.98
N GLN A 108 5.41 -8.50 10.97
CA GLN A 108 6.11 -9.78 10.94
C GLN A 108 7.44 -9.59 10.22
N GLU A 109 8.53 -9.96 10.85
CA GLU A 109 9.85 -9.98 10.23
C GLU A 109 9.91 -11.06 9.14
N PRO A 110 10.91 -11.02 8.24
CA PRO A 110 11.06 -12.06 7.22
C PRO A 110 11.13 -13.44 7.83
N MET A 111 10.26 -14.32 7.36
CA MET A 111 10.21 -15.72 7.79
C MET A 111 9.66 -16.59 6.69
N GLU A 112 9.97 -17.88 6.75
CA GLU A 112 9.41 -18.87 5.85
C GLU A 112 8.04 -19.32 6.36
N GLN A 113 7.03 -19.24 5.50
CA GLN A 113 5.69 -19.71 5.81
C GLN A 113 5.58 -21.23 5.59
N GLN A 114 4.53 -21.83 6.16
CA GLN A 114 4.32 -23.28 6.05
C GLN A 114 4.19 -23.77 4.60
N TRP A 115 3.71 -22.90 3.72
CA TRP A 115 3.57 -23.22 2.28
C TRP A 115 4.83 -22.95 1.47
N GLY A 116 5.96 -22.65 2.11
CA GLY A 116 7.27 -22.53 1.50
C GLY A 116 7.65 -21.13 1.00
N THR A 117 6.76 -20.16 1.07
CA THR A 117 7.06 -18.78 0.69
C THR A 117 7.72 -18.03 1.84
N ARG A 118 8.81 -17.31 1.55
CA ARG A 118 9.44 -16.43 2.53
C ARG A 118 8.88 -15.02 2.36
N ASP A 119 8.36 -14.44 3.43
CA ASP A 119 7.74 -13.11 3.38
C ASP A 119 7.91 -12.32 4.68
N CYS A 120 7.52 -11.05 4.63
CA CYS A 120 7.35 -10.20 5.78
C CYS A 120 6.02 -9.45 5.67
N ALA A 121 5.60 -8.80 6.75
CA ALA A 121 4.38 -8.01 6.77
C ALA A 121 4.61 -6.72 7.54
N VAL A 122 4.18 -5.61 6.98
CA VAL A 122 4.28 -4.28 7.58
C VAL A 122 2.96 -3.56 7.37
N ARG A 123 2.76 -2.44 8.07
CA ARG A 123 1.64 -1.56 7.84
C ARG A 123 2.13 -0.29 7.17
N ASP A 124 1.37 0.19 6.19
CA ASP A 124 1.63 1.51 5.63
C ASP A 124 1.16 2.60 6.62
N PRO A 125 1.41 3.89 6.36
CA PRO A 125 1.03 4.95 7.29
C PRO A 125 -0.46 5.06 7.59
N ALA A 126 -1.34 4.56 6.73
CA ALA A 126 -2.78 4.52 6.99
C ALA A 126 -3.19 3.35 7.89
N GLY A 127 -2.35 2.33 7.96
CA GLY A 127 -2.63 1.08 8.67
C GLY A 127 -2.88 -0.10 7.75
N ASN A 128 -2.91 0.10 6.44
CA ASN A 128 -3.12 -0.99 5.49
C ASN A 128 -2.03 -2.06 5.63
N MET A 129 -2.43 -3.31 5.57
CA MET A 129 -1.49 -4.43 5.61
C MET A 129 -0.75 -4.55 4.28
N VAL A 130 0.57 -4.48 4.33
CA VAL A 130 1.43 -4.67 3.17
C VAL A 130 2.30 -5.89 3.43
N ARG A 131 2.04 -6.96 2.70
CA ARG A 131 2.83 -8.19 2.75
C ARG A 131 3.76 -8.22 1.55
N ILE A 132 5.01 -8.61 1.79
CA ILE A 132 6.04 -8.64 0.76
C ILE A 132 6.69 -10.01 0.77
N GLN A 133 6.67 -10.70 -0.37
CA GLN A 133 7.25 -12.03 -0.51
C GLN A 133 8.49 -12.01 -1.37
N GLN A 134 9.38 -12.97 -1.11
CA GLN A 134 10.53 -13.19 -1.96
C GLN A 134 10.07 -13.80 -3.28
N ALA A 135 10.42 -13.15 -4.39
CA ALA A 135 10.13 -13.67 -5.73
C ALA A 135 11.07 -14.81 -6.09
N GLY A 136 10.55 -15.76 -6.81
CA GLY A 136 11.31 -16.88 -7.32
C GLY A 136 11.50 -18.01 -6.37
#